data_6ea25c52fdbe37e6cab40fcb2952794c
#
_entry.id   6ea25c52fdbe37e6cab40fcb2952794c
#
_cell.length_a   1.000
_cell.length_b   1.000
_cell.length_c   1.000
_cell.angle_alpha   90.00
_cell.angle_beta   90.00
_cell.angle_gamma   90.00
#
_symmetry.space_group_name_H-M   'P 1'
#
loop_
_entity.id
_entity.type
_entity.pdbx_description
1 polymer ?
#
loop_
_entity_poly.entity_id
_entity_poly.type
_entity_poly.pdbx_seq_one_letter_code
_entity_poly.pdbx_strand_id
1 'polypeptide(L)'
;MQILVVIAHPRENSLTHQAARAFAEAAQANGHEVEFADLVAENFDPVLKAEDEPDWSGQDIDFAADVRREMERVERNDATVLFFPVWWWSMPAILKGWIDRVWAQNWAFGSKTYPHAKVLMVGIAGATEDDYRKRGYDISFRTQLKVGILDYCSVKEGKVEILYGSLEGEAQAAAIISNAKDLGARF
;
A
#
# COMPACT_ATOMS: atom_id res chain seq x y z
N MET A 1 -15.66 -8.60 5.14
CA MET A 1 -14.20 -8.76 5.28
C MET A 1 -13.69 -7.66 6.19
N GLN A 2 -12.63 -7.93 6.93
CA GLN A 2 -11.83 -6.91 7.59
C GLN A 2 -10.75 -6.43 6.63
N ILE A 3 -10.64 -5.12 6.39
CA ILE A 3 -9.73 -4.52 5.42
C ILE A 3 -8.72 -3.64 6.17
N LEU A 4 -7.43 -3.96 6.03
CA LEU A 4 -6.36 -3.09 6.49
C LEU A 4 -6.08 -2.01 5.44
N VAL A 5 -6.27 -0.74 5.79
CA VAL A 5 -5.94 0.41 4.96
C VAL A 5 -4.67 1.08 5.50
N VAL A 6 -3.56 0.87 4.81
CA VAL A 6 -2.25 1.45 5.14
C VAL A 6 -2.12 2.81 4.43
N ILE A 7 -1.77 3.85 5.17
CA ILE A 7 -1.60 5.21 4.64
C ILE A 7 -0.16 5.67 4.88
N ALA A 8 0.44 6.25 3.84
CA ALA A 8 1.79 6.81 3.91
C ALA A 8 1.83 8.24 3.37
N HIS A 9 1.60 9.22 4.23
CA HIS A 9 1.74 10.65 3.88
C HIS A 9 2.02 11.51 5.12
N PRO A 10 2.98 12.47 5.07
CA PRO A 10 3.38 13.25 6.25
C PRO A 10 2.33 14.27 6.73
N ARG A 11 1.30 14.58 5.95
CA ARG A 11 0.23 15.52 6.34
C ARG A 11 -1.09 14.76 6.48
N GLU A 12 -1.68 14.79 7.66
CA GLU A 12 -2.94 14.10 8.01
C GLU A 12 -4.16 14.49 7.15
N ASN A 13 -4.18 15.71 6.59
CA ASN A 13 -5.25 16.20 5.72
C ASN A 13 -4.88 16.20 4.24
N SER A 14 -3.90 15.39 3.84
CA SER A 14 -3.51 15.25 2.45
C SER A 14 -4.62 14.64 1.60
N LEU A 15 -4.52 14.84 0.29
CA LEU A 15 -5.42 14.18 -0.68
C LEU A 15 -5.33 12.63 -0.56
N THR A 16 -4.16 12.10 -0.19
CA THR A 16 -3.96 10.67 0.09
C THR A 16 -4.88 10.18 1.23
N HIS A 17 -4.93 10.92 2.34
CA HIS A 17 -5.81 10.60 3.45
C HIS A 17 -7.30 10.74 3.10
N GLN A 18 -7.65 11.79 2.35
CA GLN A 18 -9.02 12.00 1.90
C GLN A 18 -9.49 10.86 0.98
N ALA A 19 -8.64 10.44 0.04
CA ALA A 19 -8.91 9.30 -0.83
C ALA A 19 -9.05 7.98 -0.05
N ALA A 20 -8.14 7.73 0.92
CA ALA A 20 -8.21 6.55 1.77
C ALA A 20 -9.50 6.50 2.62
N ARG A 21 -9.93 7.64 3.17
CA ARG A 21 -11.20 7.75 3.92
C ARG A 21 -12.41 7.52 3.02
N ALA A 22 -12.43 8.11 1.82
CA ALA A 22 -13.52 7.92 0.86
C ALA A 22 -13.65 6.45 0.40
N PHE A 23 -12.52 5.77 0.19
CA PHE A 23 -12.48 4.33 -0.03
C PHE A 23 -13.10 3.57 1.14
N ALA A 24 -12.64 3.86 2.36
CA ALA A 24 -13.07 3.18 3.58
C ALA A 24 -14.58 3.35 3.83
N GLU A 25 -15.10 4.57 3.70
CA GLU A 25 -16.53 4.86 3.84
C GLU A 25 -17.40 4.04 2.85
N ALA A 26 -16.94 3.93 1.60
CA ALA A 26 -17.65 3.15 0.59
C ALA A 26 -17.57 1.64 0.85
N ALA A 27 -16.41 1.14 1.27
CA ALA A 27 -16.24 -0.26 1.67
C ALA A 27 -17.10 -0.61 2.88
N GLN A 28 -17.16 0.27 3.88
CA GLN A 28 -18.02 0.09 5.07
C GLN A 28 -19.52 0.10 4.71
N ALA A 29 -19.93 0.95 3.76
CA ALA A 29 -21.31 0.96 3.26
C ALA A 29 -21.70 -0.37 2.58
N ASN A 30 -20.71 -1.14 2.10
CA ASN A 30 -20.89 -2.48 1.54
C ASN A 30 -20.70 -3.62 2.58
N GLY A 31 -20.67 -3.27 3.86
CA GLY A 31 -20.62 -4.26 4.95
C GLY A 31 -19.21 -4.80 5.24
N HIS A 32 -18.15 -4.10 4.84
CA HIS A 32 -16.79 -4.39 5.26
C HIS A 32 -16.44 -3.64 6.55
N GLU A 33 -15.52 -4.16 7.32
CA GLU A 33 -14.87 -3.46 8.43
C GLU A 33 -13.53 -2.92 7.95
N VAL A 34 -13.12 -1.75 8.45
CA VAL A 34 -11.87 -1.10 8.04
C VAL A 34 -11.03 -0.76 9.25
N GLU A 35 -9.79 -1.24 9.25
CA GLU A 35 -8.73 -0.83 10.17
C GLU A 35 -7.74 0.07 9.43
N PHE A 36 -7.38 1.21 10.01
CA PHE A 36 -6.36 2.10 9.46
C PHE A 36 -5.00 1.87 10.12
N ALA A 37 -3.94 1.93 9.30
CA ALA A 37 -2.55 2.01 9.71
C ALA A 37 -1.93 3.25 9.06
N ASP A 38 -1.85 4.36 9.79
CA ASP A 38 -1.16 5.57 9.35
C ASP A 38 0.31 5.50 9.78
N LEU A 39 1.17 5.09 8.87
CA LEU A 39 2.58 4.83 9.16
C LEU A 39 3.33 6.05 9.71
N VAL A 40 2.95 7.25 9.28
CA VAL A 40 3.59 8.50 9.75
C VAL A 40 3.06 8.88 11.11
N ALA A 41 1.73 8.88 11.32
CA ALA A 41 1.12 9.22 12.59
C ALA A 41 1.51 8.21 13.70
N GLU A 42 1.71 6.96 13.33
CA GLU A 42 2.15 5.89 14.24
C GLU A 42 3.67 5.85 14.45
N ASN A 43 4.43 6.75 13.80
CA ASN A 43 5.89 6.82 13.88
C ASN A 43 6.59 5.49 13.53
N PHE A 44 6.12 4.81 12.49
CA PHE A 44 6.77 3.59 12.02
C PHE A 44 8.21 3.88 11.59
N ASP A 45 9.17 3.12 12.10
CA ASP A 45 10.58 3.22 11.66
C ASP A 45 10.78 2.44 10.35
N PRO A 46 11.03 3.13 9.20
CA PRO A 46 11.16 2.46 7.91
C PRO A 46 12.55 1.87 7.64
N VAL A 47 13.51 2.08 8.55
CA VAL A 47 14.89 1.66 8.30
C VAL A 47 15.04 0.17 8.57
N LEU A 48 15.37 -0.61 7.52
CA LEU A 48 15.69 -2.03 7.66
C LEU A 48 16.93 -2.17 8.57
N LYS A 49 16.82 -3.04 9.55
CA LYS A 49 17.91 -3.32 10.49
C LYS A 49 18.55 -4.68 10.19
N ALA A 50 19.76 -4.91 10.65
CA ALA A 50 20.45 -6.17 10.42
C ALA A 50 19.66 -7.39 10.94
N GLU A 51 18.89 -7.21 12.01
CA GLU A 51 17.99 -8.24 12.57
C GLU A 51 16.76 -8.55 11.71
N ASP A 52 16.39 -7.63 10.80
CA ASP A 52 15.27 -7.81 9.86
C ASP A 52 15.74 -8.40 8.51
N GLU A 53 17.06 -8.57 8.30
CA GLU A 53 17.56 -9.10 7.03
C GLU A 53 17.15 -10.57 6.81
N PRO A 54 16.86 -10.97 5.56
CA PRO A 54 16.55 -12.36 5.24
C PRO A 54 17.69 -13.31 5.65
N ASP A 55 17.37 -14.37 6.38
CA ASP A 55 18.34 -15.42 6.72
C ASP A 55 18.18 -16.63 5.77
N TRP A 56 19.16 -16.76 4.87
CA TRP A 56 19.20 -17.88 3.91
C TRP A 56 19.78 -19.17 4.50
N SER A 57 20.20 -19.18 5.79
CA SER A 57 20.68 -20.39 6.48
C SER A 57 19.54 -21.34 6.89
N GLY A 58 18.29 -20.88 6.81
CA GLY A 58 17.11 -21.65 7.18
C GLY A 58 16.75 -21.57 8.65
N GLN A 59 17.35 -20.64 9.40
CA GLN A 59 16.93 -20.36 10.78
C GLN A 59 15.65 -19.51 10.79
N ASP A 60 14.87 -19.64 11.84
CA ASP A 60 13.72 -18.77 12.08
C ASP A 60 14.20 -17.37 12.46
N ILE A 61 13.62 -16.35 11.81
CA ILE A 61 13.94 -14.95 12.08
C ILE A 61 13.16 -14.51 13.33
N ASP A 62 13.85 -14.00 14.34
CA ASP A 62 13.21 -13.32 15.47
C ASP A 62 12.99 -11.84 15.14
N PHE A 63 11.88 -11.54 14.48
CA PHE A 63 11.54 -10.20 14.04
C PHE A 63 11.45 -9.21 15.21
N ALA A 64 11.83 -7.96 14.97
CA ALA A 64 11.67 -6.88 15.94
C ALA A 64 10.20 -6.71 16.35
N ALA A 65 9.97 -6.22 17.57
CA ALA A 65 8.62 -6.14 18.13
C ALA A 65 7.66 -5.24 17.33
N ASP A 66 8.18 -4.17 16.72
CA ASP A 66 7.41 -3.30 15.82
C ASP A 66 7.02 -4.01 14.52
N VAL A 67 7.90 -4.83 13.97
CA VAL A 67 7.63 -5.66 12.78
C VAL A 67 6.57 -6.72 13.09
N ARG A 68 6.72 -7.45 14.21
CA ARG A 68 5.72 -8.45 14.63
C ARG A 68 4.34 -7.82 14.81
N ARG A 69 4.24 -6.65 15.42
CA ARG A 69 2.97 -5.93 15.57
C ARG A 69 2.31 -5.62 14.23
N GLU A 70 3.08 -5.25 13.22
CA GLU A 70 2.55 -5.01 11.87
C GLU A 70 2.14 -6.31 11.16
N MET A 71 2.91 -7.38 11.32
CA MET A 71 2.54 -8.72 10.82
C MET A 71 1.22 -9.21 11.43
N GLU A 72 1.07 -9.10 12.75
CA GLU A 72 -0.17 -9.44 13.47
C GLU A 72 -1.34 -8.56 13.01
N ARG A 73 -1.08 -7.26 12.70
CA ARG A 73 -2.07 -6.36 12.13
C ARG A 73 -2.54 -6.85 10.76
N VAL A 74 -1.63 -7.26 9.90
CA VAL A 74 -2.02 -7.87 8.63
C VAL A 74 -2.81 -9.15 8.88
N GLU A 75 -2.32 -10.08 9.68
CA GLU A 75 -2.91 -11.41 9.89
C GLU A 75 -4.33 -11.38 10.46
N ARG A 76 -4.71 -10.35 11.23
CA ARG A 76 -6.09 -10.20 11.75
C ARG A 76 -7.07 -9.59 10.76
N ASN A 77 -6.59 -9.15 9.58
CA ASN A 77 -7.40 -8.62 8.50
C ASN A 77 -7.48 -9.64 7.34
N ASP A 78 -8.41 -9.46 6.40
CA ASP A 78 -8.64 -10.35 5.25
C ASP A 78 -8.04 -9.80 3.95
N ALA A 79 -7.81 -8.49 3.88
CA ALA A 79 -7.31 -7.79 2.69
C ALA A 79 -6.47 -6.58 3.08
N THR A 80 -5.54 -6.18 2.19
CA THR A 80 -4.70 -4.98 2.37
C THR A 80 -4.94 -3.97 1.26
N VAL A 81 -5.10 -2.70 1.62
CA VAL A 81 -5.14 -1.58 0.68
C VAL A 81 -4.11 -0.54 1.11
N LEU A 82 -3.27 -0.09 0.19
CA LEU A 82 -2.22 0.89 0.47
C LEU A 82 -2.50 2.18 -0.29
N PHE A 83 -2.60 3.30 0.43
CA PHE A 83 -2.74 4.65 -0.15
C PHE A 83 -1.48 5.47 0.08
N PHE A 84 -0.91 6.01 -1.02
CA PHE A 84 0.34 6.77 -0.94
C PHE A 84 0.49 7.77 -2.09
N PRO A 85 1.23 8.88 -1.91
CA PRO A 85 1.60 9.76 -3.01
C PRO A 85 2.70 9.09 -3.86
N VAL A 86 2.63 9.28 -5.17
CA VAL A 86 3.71 8.82 -6.05
C VAL A 86 4.85 9.85 -6.00
N TRP A 87 5.95 9.48 -5.39
CA TRP A 87 7.18 10.25 -5.35
C TRP A 87 8.28 9.51 -6.09
N TRP A 88 8.95 10.21 -7.01
CA TRP A 88 9.97 9.60 -7.85
C TRP A 88 9.48 8.32 -8.55
N TRP A 89 8.23 8.37 -9.04
CA TRP A 89 7.55 7.26 -9.75
C TRP A 89 7.49 5.96 -8.95
N SER A 90 7.53 6.08 -7.63
CA SER A 90 7.45 4.96 -6.69
C SER A 90 6.70 5.37 -5.42
N MET A 91 6.70 4.52 -4.43
CA MET A 91 6.12 4.79 -3.11
C MET A 91 7.08 5.62 -2.24
N PRO A 92 6.55 6.35 -1.23
CA PRO A 92 7.38 7.05 -0.25
C PRO A 92 8.28 6.11 0.55
N ALA A 93 9.42 6.62 1.05
CA ALA A 93 10.39 5.84 1.81
C ALA A 93 9.78 5.09 2.99
N ILE A 94 8.85 5.72 3.73
CA ILE A 94 8.19 5.08 4.88
C ILE A 94 7.37 3.84 4.47
N LEU A 95 6.67 3.88 3.33
CA LEU A 95 5.92 2.73 2.83
C LEU A 95 6.86 1.66 2.26
N LYS A 96 7.92 2.08 1.55
CA LYS A 96 8.93 1.14 1.06
C LYS A 96 9.59 0.41 2.22
N GLY A 97 9.97 1.13 3.29
CA GLY A 97 10.55 0.52 4.48
C GLY A 97 9.56 -0.36 5.24
N TRP A 98 8.26 -0.03 5.25
CA TRP A 98 7.24 -0.92 5.80
C TRP A 98 7.18 -2.24 5.03
N ILE A 99 7.23 -2.20 3.69
CA ILE A 99 7.31 -3.41 2.87
C ILE A 99 8.64 -4.14 3.12
N ASP A 100 9.77 -3.45 3.14
CA ASP A 100 11.09 -4.06 3.32
C ASP A 100 11.23 -4.80 4.66
N ARG A 101 10.60 -4.29 5.73
CA ARG A 101 10.69 -4.87 7.07
C ARG A 101 9.58 -5.88 7.36
N VAL A 102 8.34 -5.59 6.92
CA VAL A 102 7.16 -6.41 7.28
C VAL A 102 6.91 -7.54 6.29
N TRP A 103 7.16 -7.32 4.97
CA TRP A 103 6.98 -8.37 3.96
C TRP A 103 8.23 -9.27 3.89
N ALA A 104 8.53 -9.88 5.02
CA ALA A 104 9.77 -10.59 5.25
C ALA A 104 9.77 -12.03 4.70
N GLN A 105 10.97 -12.59 4.60
CA GLN A 105 11.18 -14.00 4.22
C GLN A 105 10.46 -14.95 5.17
N ASN A 106 9.91 -16.03 4.62
CA ASN A 106 9.14 -17.05 5.32
C ASN A 106 7.83 -16.53 5.98
N TRP A 107 7.46 -15.28 5.67
CA TRP A 107 6.17 -14.72 6.04
C TRP A 107 5.40 -14.20 4.81
N ALA A 108 6.01 -13.40 3.93
CA ALA A 108 5.41 -12.89 2.69
C ALA A 108 5.94 -13.56 1.43
N PHE A 109 7.12 -14.16 1.48
CA PHE A 109 7.74 -14.89 0.37
C PHE A 109 8.64 -16.01 0.90
N GLY A 110 9.12 -16.90 0.02
CA GLY A 110 9.95 -18.06 0.39
C GLY A 110 9.09 -19.28 0.69
N SER A 111 9.11 -19.79 1.92
CA SER A 111 8.30 -20.96 2.32
C SER A 111 6.81 -20.63 2.53
N LYS A 112 6.48 -19.35 2.68
CA LYS A 112 5.10 -18.83 2.77
C LYS A 112 4.85 -17.79 1.67
N THR A 113 3.61 -17.36 1.57
CA THR A 113 3.17 -16.27 0.69
C THR A 113 2.57 -15.17 1.55
N TYR A 114 2.41 -13.96 1.00
CA TYR A 114 1.70 -12.90 1.71
C TYR A 114 0.33 -13.39 2.18
N PRO A 115 -0.07 -13.10 3.43
CA PRO A 115 -1.28 -13.69 4.03
C PRO A 115 -2.57 -13.40 3.26
N HIS A 116 -2.66 -12.21 2.64
CA HIS A 116 -3.88 -11.80 1.94
C HIS A 116 -3.85 -12.17 0.45
N ALA A 117 -4.90 -12.85 0.01
CA ALA A 117 -5.11 -13.08 -1.42
C ALA A 117 -5.42 -11.79 -2.19
N LYS A 118 -6.02 -10.79 -1.53
CA LYS A 118 -6.49 -9.54 -2.13
C LYS A 118 -5.70 -8.35 -1.60
N VAL A 119 -4.97 -7.69 -2.49
CA VAL A 119 -4.19 -6.48 -2.18
C VAL A 119 -4.39 -5.42 -3.27
N LEU A 120 -4.68 -4.19 -2.86
CA LEU A 120 -4.80 -3.04 -3.74
C LEU A 120 -3.77 -1.96 -3.35
N MET A 121 -2.93 -1.55 -4.29
CA MET A 121 -2.04 -0.41 -4.12
C MET A 121 -2.57 0.78 -4.92
N VAL A 122 -2.79 1.92 -4.27
CA VAL A 122 -3.34 3.14 -4.86
C VAL A 122 -2.33 4.27 -4.73
N GLY A 123 -1.67 4.58 -5.85
CA GLY A 123 -0.74 5.71 -5.95
C GLY A 123 -1.45 6.98 -6.39
N ILE A 124 -1.26 8.09 -5.67
CA ILE A 124 -1.78 9.41 -6.03
C ILE A 124 -0.68 10.20 -6.71
N ALA A 125 -0.82 10.41 -8.02
CA ALA A 125 0.19 11.01 -8.88
C ALA A 125 -0.06 12.51 -9.11
N GLY A 126 1.00 13.31 -9.06
CA GLY A 126 0.94 14.76 -9.32
C GLY A 126 0.64 15.09 -10.78
N ALA A 127 1.31 14.41 -11.71
CA ALA A 127 1.19 14.63 -13.14
C ALA A 127 -0.03 13.90 -13.75
N THR A 128 -0.36 14.28 -14.99
CA THR A 128 -1.48 13.69 -15.74
C THR A 128 -1.18 12.28 -16.24
N GLU A 129 -2.23 11.54 -16.62
CA GLU A 129 -2.10 10.21 -17.22
C GLU A 129 -1.31 10.26 -18.53
N ASP A 130 -1.53 11.29 -19.35
CA ASP A 130 -0.81 11.48 -20.60
C ASP A 130 0.70 11.69 -20.38
N ASP A 131 1.09 12.40 -19.33
CA ASP A 131 2.50 12.58 -18.99
C ASP A 131 3.16 11.27 -18.54
N TYR A 132 2.42 10.44 -17.82
CA TYR A 132 2.89 9.11 -17.41
C TYR A 132 3.06 8.20 -18.62
N ARG A 133 2.06 8.14 -19.50
CA ARG A 133 2.10 7.31 -20.73
C ARG A 133 3.23 7.70 -21.67
N LYS A 134 3.40 9.00 -21.94
CA LYS A 134 4.46 9.51 -22.83
C LYS A 134 5.87 9.08 -22.43
N ARG A 135 6.10 8.85 -21.14
CA ARG A 135 7.41 8.53 -20.57
C ARG A 135 7.53 7.08 -20.10
N GLY A 136 6.44 6.30 -20.17
CA GLY A 136 6.39 4.92 -19.69
C GLY A 136 6.46 4.80 -18.17
N TYR A 137 6.14 5.87 -17.41
CA TYR A 137 6.16 5.84 -15.95
C TYR A 137 5.08 4.95 -15.37
N ASP A 138 3.91 4.88 -16.01
CA ASP A 138 2.81 3.97 -15.67
C ASP A 138 3.23 2.50 -15.79
N ILE A 139 3.96 2.15 -16.85
CA ILE A 139 4.50 0.80 -17.07
C ILE A 139 5.55 0.47 -15.98
N SER A 140 6.51 1.37 -15.76
CA SER A 140 7.56 1.18 -14.76
C SER A 140 6.99 1.01 -13.36
N PHE A 141 6.03 1.87 -12.98
CA PHE A 141 5.33 1.83 -11.70
C PHE A 141 4.58 0.51 -11.50
N ARG A 142 3.80 0.08 -12.50
CA ARG A 142 3.06 -1.17 -12.45
C ARG A 142 3.99 -2.38 -12.44
N THR A 143 5.07 -2.36 -13.21
CA THR A 143 6.05 -3.45 -13.21
C THR A 143 6.69 -3.61 -11.84
N GLN A 144 7.12 -2.51 -11.22
CA GLN A 144 7.73 -2.55 -9.89
C GLN A 144 6.74 -3.09 -8.83
N LEU A 145 5.53 -2.54 -8.77
CA LEU A 145 4.61 -2.83 -7.68
C LEU A 145 3.82 -4.11 -7.91
N LYS A 146 3.31 -4.31 -9.14
CA LYS A 146 2.50 -5.50 -9.44
C LYS A 146 3.39 -6.72 -9.60
N VAL A 147 4.35 -6.67 -10.52
CA VAL A 147 5.18 -7.84 -10.84
C VAL A 147 6.26 -8.04 -9.77
N GLY A 148 6.96 -6.95 -9.39
CA GLY A 148 8.10 -7.03 -8.48
C GLY A 148 7.73 -7.27 -7.03
N ILE A 149 6.53 -6.89 -6.58
CA ILE A 149 6.09 -7.05 -5.18
C ILE A 149 4.91 -8.02 -5.08
N LEU A 150 3.74 -7.65 -5.65
CA LEU A 150 2.52 -8.43 -5.43
C LEU A 150 2.61 -9.86 -6.01
N ASP A 151 3.06 -9.98 -7.26
CA ASP A 151 3.20 -11.31 -7.89
C ASP A 151 4.34 -12.11 -7.27
N TYR A 152 5.46 -11.44 -6.91
CA TYR A 152 6.57 -12.10 -6.23
C TYR A 152 6.15 -12.69 -4.88
N CYS A 153 5.29 -12.00 -4.13
CA CYS A 153 4.72 -12.49 -2.87
C CYS A 153 3.47 -13.38 -3.07
N SER A 154 3.18 -13.78 -4.32
CA SER A 154 2.08 -14.69 -4.69
C SER A 154 0.68 -14.16 -4.33
N VAL A 155 0.48 -12.85 -4.32
CA VAL A 155 -0.83 -12.22 -4.11
C VAL A 155 -1.73 -12.50 -5.32
N LYS A 156 -2.81 -13.28 -5.12
CA LYS A 156 -3.67 -13.76 -6.22
C LYS A 156 -4.48 -12.65 -6.89
N GLU A 157 -5.05 -11.74 -6.10
CA GLU A 157 -5.88 -10.62 -6.54
C GLU A 157 -5.16 -9.29 -6.28
N GLY A 158 -3.89 -9.23 -6.71
CA GLY A 158 -3.07 -8.04 -6.58
C GLY A 158 -3.42 -7.01 -7.68
N LYS A 159 -3.74 -5.78 -7.28
CA LYS A 159 -4.03 -4.67 -8.20
C LYS A 159 -3.21 -3.43 -7.85
N VAL A 160 -2.86 -2.67 -8.89
CA VAL A 160 -2.16 -1.38 -8.76
C VAL A 160 -2.92 -0.33 -9.56
N GLU A 161 -3.43 0.68 -8.87
CA GLU A 161 -4.14 1.80 -9.44
C GLU A 161 -3.34 3.09 -9.28
N ILE A 162 -3.43 3.98 -10.27
CA ILE A 162 -2.83 5.31 -10.22
C ILE A 162 -3.95 6.33 -10.41
N LEU A 163 -4.12 7.21 -9.43
CA LEU A 163 -5.04 8.35 -9.50
C LEU A 163 -4.22 9.59 -9.87
N TYR A 164 -4.39 10.05 -11.11
CA TYR A 164 -3.54 11.05 -11.74
C TYR A 164 -4.01 12.50 -11.50
N GLY A 165 -3.08 13.44 -11.66
CA GLY A 165 -3.40 14.86 -11.77
C GLY A 165 -3.67 15.56 -10.43
N SER A 166 -3.08 15.10 -9.32
CA SER A 166 -3.32 15.73 -8.01
C SER A 166 -2.85 17.19 -7.89
N LEU A 167 -2.12 17.69 -8.89
CA LEU A 167 -1.69 19.09 -9.00
C LEU A 167 -2.55 19.91 -9.97
N GLU A 168 -3.57 19.33 -10.62
CA GLU A 168 -4.42 19.98 -11.63
C GLU A 168 -5.60 20.76 -11.02
N GLY A 169 -5.57 21.05 -9.73
CA GLY A 169 -6.56 21.87 -9.04
C GLY A 169 -7.70 21.09 -8.36
N GLU A 170 -8.65 21.84 -7.81
CA GLU A 170 -9.69 21.31 -6.92
C GLU A 170 -10.64 20.32 -7.61
N ALA A 171 -11.00 20.57 -8.87
CA ALA A 171 -11.87 19.67 -9.62
C ALA A 171 -11.25 18.29 -9.80
N GLN A 172 -9.95 18.23 -10.08
CA GLN A 172 -9.23 16.97 -10.21
C GLN A 172 -9.01 16.30 -8.86
N ALA A 173 -8.76 17.06 -7.81
CA ALA A 173 -8.71 16.51 -6.45
C ALA A 173 -10.04 15.85 -6.05
N ALA A 174 -11.17 16.49 -6.37
CA ALA A 174 -12.50 15.92 -6.14
C ALA A 174 -12.73 14.63 -6.97
N ALA A 175 -12.26 14.60 -8.22
CA ALA A 175 -12.32 13.40 -9.05
C ALA A 175 -11.49 12.25 -8.48
N ILE A 176 -10.30 12.52 -7.94
CA ILE A 176 -9.47 11.53 -7.26
C ILE A 176 -10.20 10.92 -6.06
N ILE A 177 -10.84 11.74 -5.23
CA ILE A 177 -11.64 11.28 -4.08
C ILE A 177 -12.81 10.43 -4.54
N SER A 178 -13.53 10.85 -5.60
CA SER A 178 -14.64 10.08 -6.19
C SER A 178 -14.16 8.72 -6.72
N ASN A 179 -13.05 8.68 -7.44
CA ASN A 179 -12.47 7.44 -7.94
C ASN A 179 -12.06 6.48 -6.80
N ALA A 180 -11.50 7.02 -5.71
CA ALA A 180 -11.17 6.23 -4.54
C ALA A 180 -12.44 5.65 -3.87
N LYS A 181 -13.51 6.42 -3.80
CA LYS A 181 -14.82 5.94 -3.33
C LYS A 181 -15.36 4.81 -4.21
N ASP A 182 -15.24 4.93 -5.53
CA ASP A 182 -15.65 3.88 -6.47
C ASP A 182 -14.80 2.62 -6.33
N LEU A 183 -13.51 2.74 -6.01
CA LEU A 183 -12.66 1.60 -5.68
C LEU A 183 -13.17 0.88 -4.41
N GLY A 184 -13.54 1.62 -3.37
CA GLY A 184 -14.09 1.07 -2.13
C GLY A 184 -15.45 0.39 -2.34
N ALA A 185 -16.31 0.98 -3.17
CA ALA A 185 -17.63 0.41 -3.49
C ALA A 185 -17.55 -0.91 -4.30
N ARG A 186 -16.43 -1.17 -4.98
CA ARG A 186 -16.20 -2.38 -5.78
C ARG A 186 -15.23 -3.36 -5.13
N PHE A 187 -14.71 -3.01 -3.97
CA PHE A 187 -13.73 -3.83 -3.25
C PHE A 187 -14.40 -5.00 -2.57
#